data_cf37de4343fd34b5a693f561b73c7f54
#
_entry.id   cf37de4343fd34b5a693f561b73c7f54
#
_cell.length_a   1.000
_cell.length_b   1.000
_cell.length_c   1.000
_cell.angle_alpha   90.00
_cell.angle_beta   90.00
_cell.angle_gamma   90.00
#
_symmetry.space_group_name_H-M   'P 1'
#
loop_
_entity.id
_entity.type
_entity.pdbx_description
1 polymer ?
#
loop_
_entity_poly.entity_id
_entity_poly.type
_entity_poly.pdbx_seq_one_letter_code
_entity_poly.pdbx_strand_id
1 'polypeptide(L)'
;MYRFLLTPRWLSGTALAVAAVAVCVWLGSWQLGRFEDKVSSHKEISQAASDAGTPRPLDELLAADRPQVTTDTVGRAVTVTGTFDQQHQLLVPNRVLDGKQGYYVLTPLRTADGRTAAVVRGWAAGDPPAATAV
;
A
#
# COMPACT_ATOMS: atom_id res chain seq x y z
N MET A 1 56.16 -12.69 4.79
CA MET A 1 56.07 -11.22 4.93
C MET A 1 54.81 -10.68 5.60
N TYR A 2 53.84 -11.48 6.08
CA TYR A 2 52.56 -11.00 6.63
C TYR A 2 52.42 -11.15 8.17
N ARG A 3 53.54 -11.34 8.91
CA ARG A 3 53.52 -11.55 10.38
C ARG A 3 53.00 -10.34 11.15
N PHE A 4 52.99 -9.14 10.56
CA PHE A 4 52.46 -7.94 11.21
C PHE A 4 50.91 -7.96 11.34
N LEU A 5 50.23 -8.71 10.46
CA LEU A 5 48.76 -8.89 10.50
C LEU A 5 48.31 -9.72 11.72
N LEU A 6 49.21 -10.49 12.32
CA LEU A 6 48.95 -11.31 13.50
C LEU A 6 49.19 -10.58 14.83
N THR A 7 49.50 -9.29 14.79
CA THR A 7 49.63 -8.51 16.04
C THR A 7 48.24 -8.22 16.63
N PRO A 8 48.06 -8.21 17.96
CA PRO A 8 46.77 -8.08 18.61
C PRO A 8 46.01 -6.81 18.20
N ARG A 9 46.73 -5.75 17.85
CA ARG A 9 46.10 -4.50 17.34
C ARG A 9 45.48 -4.66 15.95
N TRP A 10 46.12 -5.39 15.05
CA TRP A 10 45.59 -5.66 13.71
C TRP A 10 44.49 -6.70 13.74
N LEU A 11 44.57 -7.73 14.59
CA LEU A 11 43.51 -8.70 14.79
C LEU A 11 42.24 -8.05 15.32
N SER A 12 42.34 -7.14 16.29
CA SER A 12 41.17 -6.43 16.80
C SER A 12 40.54 -5.51 15.73
N GLY A 13 41.36 -4.82 14.93
CA GLY A 13 40.89 -4.01 13.81
C GLY A 13 40.17 -4.84 12.74
N THR A 14 40.73 -5.99 12.37
CA THR A 14 40.11 -6.91 11.41
C THR A 14 38.80 -7.51 11.95
N ALA A 15 38.79 -7.90 13.22
CA ALA A 15 37.56 -8.42 13.86
C ALA A 15 36.47 -7.36 13.88
N LEU A 16 36.82 -6.10 14.19
CA LEU A 16 35.85 -5.00 14.14
C LEU A 16 35.33 -4.75 12.73
N ALA A 17 36.21 -4.76 11.73
CA ALA A 17 35.79 -4.59 10.32
C ALA A 17 34.85 -5.71 9.87
N VAL A 18 35.14 -6.98 10.19
CA VAL A 18 34.27 -8.11 9.88
C VAL A 18 32.94 -7.99 10.59
N ALA A 19 32.94 -7.59 11.86
CA ALA A 19 31.68 -7.35 12.61
C ALA A 19 30.85 -6.23 11.97
N ALA A 20 31.47 -5.13 11.56
CA ALA A 20 30.80 -4.04 10.88
C ALA A 20 30.16 -4.49 9.55
N VAL A 21 30.90 -5.26 8.74
CA VAL A 21 30.36 -5.83 7.48
C VAL A 21 29.18 -6.77 7.76
N ALA A 22 29.29 -7.62 8.77
CA ALA A 22 28.18 -8.52 9.14
C ALA A 22 26.91 -7.75 9.54
N VAL A 23 27.07 -6.67 10.34
CA VAL A 23 25.96 -5.80 10.72
C VAL A 23 25.35 -5.09 9.49
N CYS A 24 26.19 -4.58 8.59
CA CYS A 24 25.71 -3.93 7.35
C CYS A 24 24.94 -4.91 6.46
N VAL A 25 25.41 -6.14 6.29
CA VAL A 25 24.72 -7.17 5.51
C VAL A 25 23.39 -7.54 6.17
N TRP A 26 23.39 -7.70 7.50
CA TRP A 26 22.16 -8.00 8.24
C TRP A 26 21.11 -6.88 8.14
N LEU A 27 21.53 -5.63 8.32
CA LEU A 27 20.65 -4.47 8.14
C LEU A 27 20.15 -4.34 6.68
N GLY A 28 21.04 -4.56 5.71
CA GLY A 28 20.70 -4.52 4.30
C GLY A 28 19.65 -5.60 3.93
N SER A 29 19.83 -6.82 4.40
CA SER A 29 18.86 -7.91 4.16
C SER A 29 17.50 -7.63 4.83
N TRP A 30 17.51 -7.05 6.02
CA TRP A 30 16.29 -6.64 6.71
C TRP A 30 15.53 -5.54 5.95
N GLN A 31 16.25 -4.55 5.41
CA GLN A 31 15.63 -3.50 4.59
C GLN A 31 15.07 -4.05 3.27
N LEU A 32 15.80 -4.99 2.65
CA LEU A 32 15.37 -5.63 1.40
C LEU A 32 14.07 -6.42 1.60
N GLY A 33 13.95 -7.18 2.69
CA GLY A 33 12.71 -7.92 3.01
C GLY A 33 11.49 -7.00 3.12
N ARG A 34 11.64 -5.84 3.78
CA ARG A 34 10.55 -4.85 3.86
C ARG A 34 10.16 -4.24 2.51
N PHE A 35 11.11 -4.14 1.59
CA PHE A 35 10.83 -3.66 0.23
C PHE A 35 10.12 -4.72 -0.59
N GLU A 36 10.53 -5.97 -0.50
CA GLU A 36 9.88 -7.10 -1.19
C GLU A 36 8.43 -7.28 -0.76
N ASP A 37 8.11 -7.15 0.54
CA ASP A 37 6.73 -7.20 1.04
C ASP A 37 5.83 -6.13 0.42
N LYS A 38 6.35 -4.92 0.22
CA LYS A 38 5.59 -3.83 -0.43
C LYS A 38 5.40 -4.05 -1.93
N VAL A 39 6.42 -4.59 -2.60
CA VAL A 39 6.38 -4.86 -4.04
C VAL A 39 5.47 -6.06 -4.34
N SER A 40 5.50 -7.11 -3.52
CA SER A 40 4.62 -8.27 -3.69
C SER A 40 3.16 -7.90 -3.50
N SER A 41 2.83 -7.12 -2.47
CA SER A 41 1.46 -6.64 -2.25
C SER A 41 0.94 -5.80 -3.43
N HIS A 42 1.80 -4.97 -4.04
CA HIS A 42 1.42 -4.20 -5.23
C HIS A 42 1.21 -5.09 -6.46
N LYS A 43 2.05 -6.12 -6.64
CA LYS A 43 1.90 -7.09 -7.73
C LYS A 43 0.63 -7.92 -7.57
N GLU A 44 0.35 -8.39 -6.37
CA GLU A 44 -0.86 -9.16 -6.07
C GLU A 44 -2.13 -8.34 -6.35
N ILE A 45 -2.18 -7.08 -5.92
CA ILE A 45 -3.31 -6.18 -6.21
C ILE A 45 -3.44 -5.93 -7.71
N SER A 46 -2.33 -5.72 -8.43
CA SER A 46 -2.35 -5.48 -9.88
C SER A 46 -2.74 -6.73 -10.66
N GLN A 47 -2.28 -7.91 -10.24
CA GLN A 47 -2.68 -9.19 -10.82
C GLN A 47 -4.14 -9.49 -10.53
N ALA A 48 -4.58 -9.31 -9.29
CA ALA A 48 -5.99 -9.48 -8.92
C ALA A 48 -6.89 -8.52 -9.70
N ALA A 49 -6.44 -7.29 -9.97
CA ALA A 49 -7.17 -6.35 -10.82
C ALA A 49 -7.20 -6.79 -12.30
N SER A 50 -6.13 -7.42 -12.79
CA SER A 50 -6.07 -7.98 -14.16
C SER A 50 -6.92 -9.26 -14.28
N ASP A 51 -6.96 -10.07 -13.22
CA ASP A 51 -7.73 -11.30 -13.12
C ASP A 51 -9.16 -11.06 -12.55
N ALA A 52 -9.54 -9.79 -12.39
CA ALA A 52 -10.81 -9.40 -11.74
C ALA A 52 -12.06 -10.02 -12.39
N GLY A 53 -11.92 -10.52 -13.61
CA GLY A 53 -12.99 -11.21 -14.31
C GLY A 53 -14.18 -10.32 -14.61
N THR A 54 -15.34 -10.92 -14.83
CA THR A 54 -16.60 -10.20 -15.03
C THR A 54 -17.03 -9.53 -13.73
N PRO A 55 -17.35 -8.21 -13.75
CA PRO A 55 -17.83 -7.51 -12.56
C PRO A 55 -19.06 -8.19 -11.96
N ARG A 56 -19.03 -8.41 -10.64
CA ARG A 56 -20.15 -9.00 -9.90
C ARG A 56 -20.82 -7.95 -9.00
N PRO A 57 -22.12 -8.08 -8.74
CA PRO A 57 -22.78 -7.24 -7.75
C PRO A 57 -22.07 -7.33 -6.39
N LEU A 58 -21.90 -6.18 -5.73
CA LEU A 58 -21.25 -6.13 -4.41
C LEU A 58 -21.95 -7.03 -3.39
N ASP A 59 -23.26 -7.18 -3.50
CA ASP A 59 -24.09 -7.98 -2.60
C ASP A 59 -23.79 -9.48 -2.66
N GLU A 60 -23.29 -9.96 -3.79
CA GLU A 60 -22.86 -11.35 -3.95
C GLU A 60 -21.53 -11.61 -3.26
N LEU A 61 -20.65 -10.60 -3.19
CA LEU A 61 -19.30 -10.72 -2.61
C LEU A 61 -19.30 -10.37 -1.13
N LEU A 62 -20.10 -9.41 -0.72
CA LEU A 62 -20.23 -8.95 0.66
C LEU A 62 -21.66 -9.12 1.12
N ALA A 63 -21.96 -10.26 1.74
CA ALA A 63 -23.27 -10.51 2.32
C ALA A 63 -23.60 -9.43 3.37
N ALA A 64 -24.85 -8.97 3.40
CA ALA A 64 -25.27 -7.86 4.24
C ALA A 64 -25.10 -8.12 5.76
N ASP A 65 -25.13 -9.40 6.17
CA ASP A 65 -24.96 -9.85 7.55
C ASP A 65 -23.48 -9.96 7.99
N ARG A 66 -22.55 -10.02 7.02
CA ARG A 66 -21.11 -10.15 7.28
C ARG A 66 -20.29 -9.32 6.30
N PRO A 67 -20.22 -7.99 6.46
CA PRO A 67 -19.45 -7.13 5.56
C PRO A 67 -17.93 -7.23 5.85
N GLN A 68 -17.38 -8.44 5.90
CA GLN A 68 -15.95 -8.65 6.10
C GLN A 68 -15.27 -8.78 4.74
N VAL A 69 -14.32 -7.89 4.52
CA VAL A 69 -13.40 -8.00 3.38
C VAL A 69 -12.38 -9.08 3.71
N THR A 70 -12.46 -10.19 2.99
CA THR A 70 -11.50 -11.29 3.09
C THR A 70 -10.49 -11.22 1.95
N THR A 71 -9.39 -11.95 2.07
CA THR A 71 -8.37 -12.02 1.01
C THR A 71 -8.95 -12.40 -0.35
N ASP A 72 -10.01 -13.22 -0.37
CA ASP A 72 -10.67 -13.68 -1.59
C ASP A 72 -11.53 -12.60 -2.28
N THR A 73 -11.89 -11.55 -1.55
CA THR A 73 -12.71 -10.44 -2.07
C THR A 73 -11.89 -9.23 -2.49
N VAL A 74 -10.62 -9.15 -2.03
CA VAL A 74 -9.71 -8.07 -2.40
C VAL A 74 -9.32 -8.17 -3.88
N GLY A 75 -9.32 -7.04 -4.58
CA GLY A 75 -8.92 -6.96 -5.99
C GLY A 75 -9.96 -7.44 -6.99
N ARG A 76 -11.16 -7.84 -6.57
CA ARG A 76 -12.25 -8.24 -7.47
C ARG A 76 -12.99 -7.05 -8.04
N ALA A 77 -13.36 -7.14 -9.33
CA ALA A 77 -14.23 -6.15 -9.95
C ALA A 77 -15.66 -6.30 -9.43
N VAL A 78 -16.24 -5.20 -8.97
CA VAL A 78 -17.59 -5.17 -8.44
C VAL A 78 -18.44 -4.11 -9.12
N THR A 79 -19.73 -4.37 -9.24
CA THR A 79 -20.72 -3.38 -9.64
C THR A 79 -21.51 -2.95 -8.42
N VAL A 80 -21.60 -1.64 -8.22
CA VAL A 80 -22.40 -1.04 -7.14
C VAL A 80 -23.27 0.04 -7.72
N THR A 81 -24.56 0.02 -7.40
CA THR A 81 -25.52 1.05 -7.80
C THR A 81 -25.91 1.90 -6.60
N GLY A 82 -25.86 3.20 -6.75
CA GLY A 82 -26.19 4.11 -5.65
C GLY A 82 -26.07 5.57 -6.04
N THR A 83 -26.20 6.46 -5.06
CA THR A 83 -26.07 7.91 -5.22
C THR A 83 -24.84 8.41 -4.45
N PHE A 84 -24.01 9.18 -5.12
CA PHE A 84 -22.84 9.79 -4.46
C PHE A 84 -23.26 10.91 -3.50
N ASP A 85 -22.76 10.81 -2.29
CA ASP A 85 -22.91 11.85 -1.26
C ASP A 85 -21.76 12.85 -1.36
N GLN A 86 -21.98 13.88 -2.19
CA GLN A 86 -20.95 14.90 -2.45
C GLN A 86 -20.70 15.82 -1.23
N GLN A 87 -21.63 15.90 -0.29
CA GLN A 87 -21.48 16.73 0.89
C GLN A 87 -20.48 16.15 1.90
N HIS A 88 -20.29 14.84 1.84
CA HIS A 88 -19.33 14.11 2.68
C HIS A 88 -18.11 13.61 1.88
N GLN A 89 -17.77 14.33 0.82
CA GLN A 89 -16.57 14.05 0.04
C GLN A 89 -15.32 14.37 0.86
N LEU A 90 -14.35 13.47 0.85
CA LEU A 90 -13.07 13.60 1.55
C LEU A 90 -11.93 13.68 0.52
N LEU A 91 -10.92 14.49 0.83
CA LEU A 91 -9.70 14.59 0.04
C LEU A 91 -8.54 14.01 0.83
N VAL A 92 -7.94 12.95 0.30
CA VAL A 92 -6.84 12.22 0.97
C VAL A 92 -5.50 12.72 0.43
N PRO A 93 -4.76 13.56 1.18
CA PRO A 93 -3.53 14.19 0.73
C PRO A 93 -2.35 13.22 0.63
N ASN A 94 -1.21 13.74 0.16
CA ASN A 94 0.07 13.04 0.09
C ASN A 94 0.02 11.74 -0.75
N ARG A 95 -0.64 11.81 -1.91
CA ARG A 95 -0.70 10.71 -2.88
C ARG A 95 0.11 11.05 -4.12
N VAL A 96 1.05 10.17 -4.44
CA VAL A 96 1.92 10.32 -5.62
C VAL A 96 1.40 9.44 -6.74
N LEU A 97 1.19 10.03 -7.92
CA LEU A 97 0.86 9.33 -9.16
C LEU A 97 1.80 9.85 -10.26
N ASP A 98 2.49 8.94 -10.96
CA ASP A 98 3.46 9.26 -12.00
C ASP A 98 4.52 10.31 -11.59
N GLY A 99 5.01 10.20 -10.34
CA GLY A 99 6.01 11.10 -9.77
C GLY A 99 5.48 12.50 -9.40
N LYS A 100 4.18 12.76 -9.55
CA LYS A 100 3.54 14.03 -9.17
C LYS A 100 2.80 13.87 -7.85
N GLN A 101 2.97 14.84 -6.98
CA GLN A 101 2.22 14.91 -5.72
C GLN A 101 0.80 15.41 -5.94
N GLY A 102 -0.15 14.81 -5.22
CA GLY A 102 -1.56 15.15 -5.32
C GLY A 102 -2.39 14.50 -4.23
N TYR A 103 -3.66 14.33 -4.46
CA TYR A 103 -4.62 13.78 -3.52
C TYR A 103 -5.67 12.90 -4.20
N TYR A 104 -6.20 11.93 -3.46
CA TYR A 104 -7.37 11.17 -3.90
C TYR A 104 -8.66 11.86 -3.50
N VAL A 105 -9.65 11.77 -4.39
CA VAL A 105 -11.02 12.20 -4.14
C VAL A 105 -11.84 10.99 -3.73
N LEU A 106 -12.20 10.91 -2.46
CA LEU A 106 -12.99 9.83 -1.86
C LEU A 106 -14.42 10.34 -1.63
N THR A 107 -15.40 9.69 -2.24
CA THR A 107 -16.80 10.08 -2.09
C THR A 107 -17.62 8.87 -1.62
N PRO A 108 -18.42 9.01 -0.56
CA PRO A 108 -19.35 7.97 -0.14
C PRO A 108 -20.41 7.73 -1.22
N LEU A 109 -20.67 6.46 -1.55
CA LEU A 109 -21.76 6.02 -2.40
C LEU A 109 -22.82 5.37 -1.52
N ARG A 110 -24.02 5.93 -1.46
CA ARG A 110 -25.16 5.37 -0.75
C ARG A 110 -25.94 4.45 -1.66
N THR A 111 -26.03 3.20 -1.26
CA THR A 111 -26.80 2.17 -1.98
C THR A 111 -28.29 2.22 -1.59
N ALA A 112 -29.14 1.62 -2.40
CA ALA A 112 -30.60 1.61 -2.17
C ALA A 112 -31.01 0.87 -0.89
N ASP A 113 -30.19 -0.07 -0.42
CA ASP A 113 -30.37 -0.83 0.82
C ASP A 113 -29.84 -0.08 2.08
N GLY A 114 -29.41 1.17 1.92
CA GLY A 114 -28.94 2.03 3.02
C GLY A 114 -27.49 1.83 3.43
N ARG A 115 -26.72 0.98 2.77
CA ARG A 115 -25.28 0.83 2.99
C ARG A 115 -24.51 1.98 2.36
N THR A 116 -23.30 2.21 2.84
CA THR A 116 -22.42 3.22 2.29
C THR A 116 -21.08 2.58 1.91
N ALA A 117 -20.68 2.74 0.66
CA ALA A 117 -19.39 2.33 0.14
C ALA A 117 -18.49 3.57 -0.08
N ALA A 118 -17.27 3.54 0.43
CA ALA A 118 -16.30 4.58 0.15
C ALA A 118 -15.65 4.34 -1.22
N VAL A 119 -15.83 5.27 -2.15
CA VAL A 119 -15.35 5.13 -3.54
C VAL A 119 -14.30 6.19 -3.84
N VAL A 120 -13.12 5.77 -4.25
CA VAL A 120 -12.10 6.66 -4.79
C VAL A 120 -12.48 7.00 -6.24
N ARG A 121 -12.91 8.23 -6.47
CA ARG A 121 -13.35 8.68 -7.79
C ARG A 121 -12.20 9.02 -8.74
N GLY A 122 -11.05 9.37 -8.18
CA GLY A 122 -9.88 9.72 -8.96
C GLY A 122 -8.79 10.38 -8.14
N TRP A 123 -7.77 10.84 -8.85
CA TRP A 123 -6.63 11.57 -8.30
C TRP A 123 -6.56 12.95 -8.94
N ALA A 124 -6.18 13.96 -8.17
CA ALA A 124 -5.93 15.31 -8.63
C ALA A 124 -4.56 15.79 -8.19
N ALA A 125 -3.87 16.54 -9.07
CA ALA A 125 -2.54 17.06 -8.79
C ALA A 125 -2.61 18.30 -7.88
N GLY A 126 -1.59 18.49 -7.05
CA GLY A 126 -1.45 19.62 -6.14
C GLY A 126 -1.96 19.36 -4.74
N ASP A 127 -2.08 20.41 -3.95
CA ASP A 127 -2.56 20.33 -2.57
C ASP A 127 -4.09 20.43 -2.52
N PRO A 128 -4.74 19.62 -1.66
CA PRO A 128 -6.19 19.70 -1.49
C PRO A 128 -6.59 21.05 -0.85
N PRO A 129 -7.77 21.61 -1.20
CA PRO A 129 -8.32 22.76 -0.51
C PRO A 129 -8.45 22.48 0.99
N ALA A 130 -7.99 23.40 1.83
CA ALA A 130 -7.88 23.22 3.29
C ALA A 130 -9.19 22.85 4.01
N ALA A 131 -10.34 23.10 3.42
CA ALA A 131 -11.66 22.84 4.02
C ALA A 131 -12.12 21.36 3.94
N THR A 132 -11.44 20.51 3.19
CA THR A 132 -11.93 19.14 2.89
C THR A 132 -10.82 18.07 3.03
N ALA A 133 -9.63 18.46 3.51
CA ALA A 133 -8.53 17.53 3.77
C ALA A 133 -8.74 16.79 5.11
N VAL A 134 -8.51 15.46 5.09
CA VAL A 134 -8.54 14.58 6.26
C VAL A 134 -7.13 14.19 6.65
#